data_e517d9a23388ed4e5c16d3a826761a74
#
_entry.id   e517d9a23388ed4e5c16d3a826761a74
#
_cell.length_a   1.000
_cell.length_b   1.000
_cell.length_c   1.000
_cell.angle_alpha   90.00
_cell.angle_beta   90.00
_cell.angle_gamma   90.00
#
_symmetry.space_group_name_H-M   'P 1'
#
loop_
_entity.id
_entity.type
_entity.pdbx_description
1 polymer ?
#
loop_
_entity_poly.entity_id
_entity_poly.type
_entity_poly.pdbx_seq_one_letter_code
_entity_poly.pdbx_strand_id
1 'polypeptide(L)'
;AQIRLTVPEKTGEDKPSETEKPTETEKPNQTEKPNETEKPNRTEKPDQTEKPNQTEKPKDNKSDQNTSGSAGKIGDVIADAAGVFNYTITGNDTVEVKSMAAKGKTKKAVKISASIKANGKTYKVTGIAANAFKGNKKMTSVLIGGNVKKIGRSAFENCKNLTKVTVNGSKLQTISKNAFKGDKKLKNISLKKVKSLKKVEKAAFKGVSKKVTVKVPKNKKKAYSKLLAKGGIAAGKVRS
;
A
#
# COMPACT_ATOMS: atom_id res chain seq x y z
N ALA A 1 -66.25 -27.36 -25.92
CA ALA A 1 -66.34 -27.32 -24.48
C ALA A 1 -65.53 -26.08 -23.99
N GLN A 2 -66.27 -25.06 -23.58
CA GLN A 2 -65.68 -23.86 -22.94
C GLN A 2 -65.68 -24.05 -21.42
N ILE A 3 -64.57 -23.84 -20.80
CA ILE A 3 -64.47 -23.82 -19.35
C ILE A 3 -64.28 -22.36 -18.93
N ARG A 4 -65.29 -21.83 -18.26
CA ARG A 4 -65.29 -20.55 -17.59
C ARG A 4 -64.50 -20.64 -16.29
N LEU A 5 -63.54 -19.75 -16.09
CA LEU A 5 -62.96 -19.49 -14.79
C LEU A 5 -63.74 -18.37 -14.11
N THR A 6 -64.30 -18.68 -12.95
CA THR A 6 -64.90 -17.71 -12.01
C THR A 6 -63.84 -17.25 -11.02
N VAL A 7 -63.75 -15.95 -10.85
CA VAL A 7 -62.95 -15.27 -9.79
C VAL A 7 -63.88 -15.01 -8.62
N PRO A 8 -63.50 -15.30 -7.37
CA PRO A 8 -64.23 -14.76 -6.23
C PRO A 8 -63.61 -13.45 -5.75
N GLU A 9 -64.44 -12.41 -5.76
CA GLU A 9 -64.23 -11.20 -4.96
C GLU A 9 -64.30 -11.53 -3.46
N LYS A 10 -63.42 -10.93 -2.69
CA LYS A 10 -63.66 -10.76 -1.26
C LYS A 10 -63.18 -9.39 -0.77
N THR A 11 -64.17 -8.60 -0.49
CA THR A 11 -64.21 -7.38 0.31
C THR A 11 -63.69 -7.64 1.75
N GLY A 12 -63.04 -6.64 2.32
CA GLY A 12 -62.71 -6.60 3.75
C GLY A 12 -61.79 -5.43 4.02
N GLU A 13 -62.42 -4.25 4.21
CA GLU A 13 -61.82 -3.07 4.81
C GLU A 13 -61.47 -3.36 6.28
N ASP A 14 -60.28 -3.05 6.70
CA ASP A 14 -60.03 -2.72 8.09
C ASP A 14 -59.00 -1.59 8.19
N LYS A 15 -59.46 -0.56 8.86
CA LYS A 15 -58.90 0.76 9.15
C LYS A 15 -57.79 0.65 10.19
N PRO A 16 -56.64 1.32 10.04
CA PRO A 16 -55.66 1.39 11.12
C PRO A 16 -56.07 2.43 12.16
N SER A 17 -56.05 2.01 13.41
CA SER A 17 -56.26 2.81 14.62
C SER A 17 -55.07 3.77 14.85
N GLU A 18 -55.44 4.97 15.25
CA GLU A 18 -54.56 6.09 15.61
C GLU A 18 -53.80 5.88 16.92
N THR A 19 -52.61 6.53 16.95
CA THR A 19 -51.99 7.25 18.05
C THR A 19 -51.38 6.45 19.19
N GLU A 20 -50.07 6.50 19.26
CA GLU A 20 -49.38 6.88 20.48
C GLU A 20 -48.12 7.70 20.20
N LYS A 21 -48.17 8.92 20.74
CA LYS A 21 -47.12 9.97 20.73
C LYS A 21 -46.07 9.60 21.79
N PRO A 22 -44.76 9.58 21.48
CA PRO A 22 -43.75 9.47 22.52
C PRO A 22 -43.60 10.77 23.31
N THR A 23 -43.73 10.68 24.61
CA THR A 23 -43.49 11.71 25.62
C THR A 23 -42.03 12.17 25.61
N GLU A 24 -41.86 13.50 25.55
CA GLU A 24 -40.63 14.19 25.99
C GLU A 24 -40.41 13.95 27.49
N THR A 25 -39.16 13.78 27.85
CA THR A 25 -38.41 14.26 29.01
C THR A 25 -37.27 13.27 29.28
N GLU A 26 -36.06 13.70 29.11
CA GLU A 26 -35.23 14.23 30.16
C GLU A 26 -33.91 14.83 29.62
N LYS A 27 -33.69 16.07 30.01
CA LYS A 27 -32.50 16.87 29.78
C LYS A 27 -31.41 16.42 30.78
N PRO A 28 -30.20 16.07 30.37
CA PRO A 28 -29.14 15.86 31.34
C PRO A 28 -28.67 17.19 31.94
N ASN A 29 -28.62 17.17 33.26
CA ASN A 29 -28.19 18.25 34.15
C ASN A 29 -26.69 18.59 33.92
N GLN A 30 -26.42 19.87 33.73
CA GLN A 30 -25.11 20.47 33.85
C GLN A 30 -24.75 20.57 35.33
N THR A 31 -23.56 20.12 35.70
CA THR A 31 -22.63 20.73 36.63
C THR A 31 -21.62 19.67 37.10
N GLU A 32 -20.40 19.85 36.68
CA GLU A 32 -19.30 19.85 37.62
C GLU A 32 -18.02 20.32 36.89
N LYS A 33 -17.58 21.49 37.33
CA LYS A 33 -16.38 22.19 36.97
C LYS A 33 -15.24 21.58 37.77
N PRO A 34 -14.15 21.10 37.17
CA PRO A 34 -12.99 20.68 37.97
C PRO A 34 -12.27 21.90 38.55
N ASN A 35 -11.98 21.78 39.83
CA ASN A 35 -11.31 22.73 40.69
C ASN A 35 -9.83 22.92 40.27
N GLU A 36 -9.43 24.19 40.07
CA GLU A 36 -8.03 24.60 40.03
C GLU A 36 -7.44 24.47 41.46
N THR A 37 -6.34 23.75 41.56
CA THR A 37 -5.20 24.10 42.45
C THR A 37 -4.21 22.93 42.43
N GLU A 38 -3.06 23.17 41.82
CA GLU A 38 -1.77 23.07 42.48
C GLU A 38 -0.66 23.41 41.47
N LYS A 39 -0.02 24.53 41.79
CA LYS A 39 1.20 25.05 41.15
C LYS A 39 2.39 24.33 41.75
N PRO A 40 3.22 23.64 41.03
CA PRO A 40 4.49 23.21 41.58
C PRO A 40 5.49 24.38 41.64
N ASN A 41 6.13 24.46 42.78
CA ASN A 41 7.08 25.43 43.22
C ASN A 41 8.37 25.42 42.38
N ARG A 42 8.87 26.61 42.14
CA ARG A 42 10.10 27.01 41.47
C ARG A 42 11.32 26.69 42.36
N THR A 43 12.33 26.05 41.82
CA THR A 43 13.76 26.19 42.01
C THR A 43 14.42 24.96 41.39
N GLU A 44 15.23 25.11 40.34
CA GLU A 44 16.62 25.48 40.32
C GLU A 44 17.07 25.73 38.86
N LYS A 45 17.87 26.76 38.72
CA LYS A 45 18.52 27.22 37.52
C LYS A 45 19.82 26.42 37.33
N PRO A 46 20.05 25.68 36.24
CA PRO A 46 21.42 25.28 35.90
C PRO A 46 22.15 26.43 35.21
N ASP A 47 23.37 26.58 35.62
CA ASP A 47 24.39 27.55 35.25
C ASP A 47 24.70 27.57 33.75
N GLN A 48 24.96 28.77 33.25
CA GLN A 48 25.42 29.02 31.88
C GLN A 48 26.92 28.69 31.81
N THR A 49 27.28 27.80 30.89
CA THR A 49 28.50 27.94 30.07
C THR A 49 28.55 26.80 29.05
N GLU A 50 28.37 27.12 27.84
CA GLU A 50 29.26 26.98 26.71
C GLU A 50 28.51 27.20 25.38
N LYS A 51 28.88 28.29 24.74
CA LYS A 51 28.48 28.71 23.42
C LYS A 51 29.25 27.85 22.41
N PRO A 52 28.59 27.07 21.51
CA PRO A 52 29.33 26.51 20.40
C PRO A 52 29.60 27.60 19.35
N ASN A 53 30.87 27.69 19.02
CA ASN A 53 31.47 28.58 18.04
C ASN A 53 30.87 28.41 16.66
N GLN A 54 30.47 29.54 16.05
CA GLN A 54 30.16 29.63 14.63
C GLN A 54 31.46 29.48 13.84
N THR A 55 31.38 28.71 12.79
CA THR A 55 32.03 28.81 11.49
C THR A 55 32.37 27.42 10.99
N GLU A 56 31.67 27.00 9.96
CA GLU A 56 32.26 26.86 8.65
C GLU A 56 31.21 26.43 7.63
N LYS A 57 30.98 27.33 6.69
CA LYS A 57 30.27 27.11 5.43
C LYS A 57 31.07 26.07 4.63
N PRO A 58 30.47 24.99 4.12
CA PRO A 58 31.20 24.11 3.23
C PRO A 58 31.49 24.83 1.93
N LYS A 59 32.78 24.98 1.64
CA LYS A 59 33.30 25.44 0.36
C LYS A 59 32.90 24.44 -0.73
N ASP A 60 32.43 24.98 -1.85
CA ASP A 60 32.35 24.28 -3.11
C ASP A 60 33.71 23.65 -3.43
N ASN A 61 33.76 22.33 -3.47
CA ASN A 61 34.88 21.62 -4.06
C ASN A 61 34.38 20.87 -5.28
N LYS A 62 34.65 21.52 -6.40
CA LYS A 62 34.49 21.01 -7.75
C LYS A 62 35.62 20.00 -8.03
N SER A 63 35.23 18.92 -8.65
CA SER A 63 36.07 17.92 -9.30
C SER A 63 36.97 17.08 -8.39
N ASP A 64 36.62 15.77 -8.34
CA ASP A 64 37.50 14.81 -9.02
C ASP A 64 36.69 13.54 -9.33
N GLN A 65 36.57 13.27 -10.61
CA GLN A 65 36.15 11.97 -11.10
C GLN A 65 37.27 10.97 -10.77
N ASN A 66 37.06 10.19 -9.73
CA ASN A 66 37.74 8.93 -9.59
C ASN A 66 36.68 7.82 -9.43
N THR A 67 36.28 7.25 -10.58
CA THR A 67 35.41 6.08 -10.70
C THR A 67 36.18 4.83 -10.28
N SER A 68 36.52 4.72 -9.02
CA SER A 68 36.82 3.44 -8.41
C SER A 68 35.53 2.93 -7.75
N GLY A 69 34.89 1.92 -8.37
CA GLY A 69 33.58 1.40 -7.96
C GLY A 69 33.59 0.81 -6.58
N SER A 70 33.45 1.67 -5.58
CA SER A 70 33.19 1.21 -4.21
C SER A 70 31.79 0.60 -4.16
N ALA A 71 31.73 -0.70 -3.92
CA ALA A 71 30.47 -1.38 -3.66
C ALA A 71 29.81 -0.70 -2.46
N GLY A 72 28.61 -0.13 -2.67
CA GLY A 72 27.88 0.57 -1.59
C GLY A 72 27.62 -0.36 -0.41
N LYS A 73 27.51 0.24 0.78
CA LYS A 73 27.22 -0.46 2.04
C LYS A 73 25.73 -0.81 2.16
N ILE A 74 25.40 -1.80 2.98
CA ILE A 74 24.01 -2.10 3.33
C ILE A 74 23.39 -0.85 3.96
N GLY A 75 22.20 -0.46 3.47
CA GLY A 75 21.50 0.77 3.86
C GLY A 75 21.70 1.94 2.90
N ASP A 76 22.76 1.96 2.11
CA ASP A 76 23.01 3.01 1.14
C ASP A 76 21.88 3.07 0.08
N VAL A 77 21.66 4.29 -0.39
CA VAL A 77 20.67 4.57 -1.45
C VAL A 77 21.39 4.79 -2.76
N ILE A 78 21.08 3.96 -3.73
CA ILE A 78 21.61 4.04 -5.10
C ILE A 78 20.49 4.24 -6.11
N ALA A 79 20.82 4.80 -7.27
CA ALA A 79 19.91 4.90 -8.40
C ALA A 79 20.28 3.88 -9.49
N ASP A 80 19.29 3.45 -10.28
CA ASP A 80 19.60 2.75 -11.52
C ASP A 80 20.10 3.73 -12.60
N ALA A 81 20.80 3.21 -13.59
CA ALA A 81 21.32 4.02 -14.70
C ALA A 81 20.21 4.80 -15.45
N ALA A 82 18.97 4.30 -15.42
CA ALA A 82 17.84 4.97 -16.05
C ALA A 82 17.28 6.13 -15.21
N GLY A 83 17.65 6.25 -13.91
CA GLY A 83 17.20 7.29 -13.00
C GLY A 83 15.68 7.22 -12.72
N VAL A 84 15.09 6.03 -12.82
CA VAL A 84 13.64 5.83 -12.62
C VAL A 84 13.31 5.54 -11.17
N PHE A 85 14.20 4.83 -10.48
CA PHE A 85 14.01 4.43 -9.09
C PHE A 85 15.24 4.71 -8.23
N ASN A 86 14.98 4.97 -6.97
CA ASN A 86 15.98 4.87 -5.91
C ASN A 86 15.83 3.50 -5.24
N TYR A 87 16.95 2.89 -4.93
CA TYR A 87 17.03 1.58 -4.29
C TYR A 87 17.83 1.66 -3.01
N THR A 88 17.44 0.86 -2.02
CA THR A 88 18.26 0.65 -0.81
C THR A 88 19.01 -0.66 -0.97
N ILE A 89 20.32 -0.67 -0.70
CA ILE A 89 21.14 -1.89 -0.64
C ILE A 89 20.74 -2.68 0.60
N THR A 90 20.32 -3.94 0.41
CA THR A 90 19.83 -4.81 1.49
C THR A 90 20.74 -6.01 1.76
N GLY A 91 21.79 -6.14 0.99
CA GLY A 91 22.79 -7.20 1.11
C GLY A 91 23.82 -7.08 0.01
N ASN A 92 24.84 -7.94 -0.01
CA ASN A 92 25.97 -7.84 -0.94
C ASN A 92 25.56 -7.69 -2.41
N ASP A 93 24.54 -8.42 -2.86
CA ASP A 93 24.07 -8.43 -4.25
C ASP A 93 22.54 -8.15 -4.35
N THR A 94 21.94 -7.57 -3.32
CA THR A 94 20.50 -7.36 -3.25
C THR A 94 20.13 -5.94 -2.91
N VAL A 95 19.03 -5.50 -3.54
CA VAL A 95 18.41 -4.20 -3.27
C VAL A 95 16.90 -4.32 -3.16
N GLU A 96 16.27 -3.34 -2.53
CA GLU A 96 14.84 -3.11 -2.62
C GLU A 96 14.53 -1.74 -3.23
N VAL A 97 13.42 -1.65 -3.96
CA VAL A 97 12.93 -0.38 -4.48
C VAL A 97 12.51 0.50 -3.31
N LYS A 98 13.21 1.60 -3.06
CA LYS A 98 12.92 2.57 -2.01
C LYS A 98 11.82 3.54 -2.42
N SER A 99 11.95 4.12 -3.61
CA SER A 99 11.01 5.13 -4.13
C SER A 99 11.17 5.33 -5.63
N MET A 100 10.27 6.10 -6.22
CA MET A 100 10.47 6.64 -7.57
C MET A 100 11.40 7.85 -7.52
N ALA A 101 12.42 7.86 -8.39
CA ALA A 101 13.23 9.02 -8.68
C ALA A 101 12.46 10.01 -9.57
N ALA A 102 13.00 11.21 -9.79
CA ALA A 102 12.33 12.28 -10.53
C ALA A 102 11.81 11.83 -11.91
N LYS A 103 12.66 11.18 -12.72
CA LYS A 103 12.30 10.64 -14.05
C LYS A 103 11.19 9.57 -13.99
N GLY A 104 11.05 8.88 -12.88
CA GLY A 104 10.02 7.86 -12.69
C GLY A 104 8.63 8.44 -12.42
N LYS A 105 8.55 9.59 -11.74
CA LYS A 105 7.29 10.16 -11.23
C LYS A 105 6.24 10.44 -12.32
N THR A 106 6.66 10.69 -13.56
CA THR A 106 5.79 10.99 -14.71
C THR A 106 5.34 9.74 -15.48
N LYS A 107 5.98 8.59 -15.25
CA LYS A 107 5.70 7.36 -16.02
C LYS A 107 4.32 6.79 -15.70
N LYS A 108 3.55 6.48 -16.75
CA LYS A 108 2.26 5.77 -16.67
C LYS A 108 2.46 4.26 -16.55
N ALA A 109 3.34 3.67 -17.35
CA ALA A 109 3.72 2.26 -17.28
C ALA A 109 5.07 2.13 -16.57
N VAL A 110 5.11 1.37 -15.50
CA VAL A 110 6.28 1.21 -14.65
C VAL A 110 6.77 -0.23 -14.70
N LYS A 111 8.07 -0.44 -14.98
CA LYS A 111 8.72 -1.76 -14.96
C LYS A 111 9.79 -1.77 -13.87
N ILE A 112 9.58 -2.59 -12.85
CA ILE A 112 10.59 -2.91 -11.85
C ILE A 112 11.36 -4.11 -12.38
N SER A 113 12.64 -3.95 -12.70
CA SER A 113 13.50 -5.01 -13.24
C SER A 113 13.77 -6.09 -12.19
N ALA A 114 14.15 -7.29 -12.62
CA ALA A 114 14.58 -8.34 -11.71
C ALA A 114 15.95 -8.05 -11.09
N SER A 115 16.77 -7.30 -11.83
CA SER A 115 18.11 -6.83 -11.39
C SER A 115 18.39 -5.44 -11.96
N ILE A 116 19.34 -4.76 -11.36
CA ILE A 116 19.86 -3.46 -11.81
C ILE A 116 21.39 -3.49 -11.82
N LYS A 117 21.99 -2.63 -12.63
CA LYS A 117 23.42 -2.30 -12.57
C LYS A 117 23.57 -0.93 -11.92
N ALA A 118 24.42 -0.82 -10.93
CA ALA A 118 24.81 0.43 -10.30
C ALA A 118 26.23 0.29 -9.73
N ASN A 119 27.03 1.34 -9.83
CA ASN A 119 28.41 1.36 -9.33
C ASN A 119 29.24 0.13 -9.78
N GLY A 120 29.19 -0.22 -11.07
CA GLY A 120 29.90 -1.36 -11.63
C GLY A 120 29.39 -2.74 -11.24
N LYS A 121 28.40 -2.83 -10.33
CA LYS A 121 27.89 -4.10 -9.78
C LYS A 121 26.45 -4.38 -10.20
N THR A 122 26.11 -5.66 -10.32
CA THR A 122 24.72 -6.10 -10.55
C THR A 122 24.06 -6.49 -9.24
N TYR A 123 22.91 -5.87 -8.95
CA TYR A 123 22.10 -6.18 -7.78
C TYR A 123 20.76 -6.83 -8.19
N LYS A 124 20.33 -7.85 -7.47
CA LYS A 124 19.00 -8.45 -7.59
C LYS A 124 17.98 -7.59 -6.85
N VAL A 125 16.87 -7.25 -7.50
CA VAL A 125 15.78 -6.50 -6.86
C VAL A 125 14.87 -7.50 -6.13
N THR A 126 15.02 -7.59 -4.82
CA THR A 126 14.35 -8.61 -3.99
C THR A 126 13.13 -8.09 -3.23
N GLY A 127 12.92 -6.78 -3.18
CA GLY A 127 11.81 -6.18 -2.45
C GLY A 127 11.33 -4.88 -3.05
N ILE A 128 10.14 -4.51 -2.62
CA ILE A 128 9.59 -3.16 -2.76
C ILE A 128 9.36 -2.66 -1.34
N ALA A 129 10.01 -1.57 -0.97
CA ALA A 129 9.97 -1.02 0.37
C ALA A 129 8.57 -0.54 0.78
N ALA A 130 8.39 -0.32 2.06
CA ALA A 130 7.17 0.33 2.55
C ALA A 130 7.02 1.73 1.93
N ASN A 131 5.78 2.07 1.54
CA ASN A 131 5.39 3.35 0.95
C ASN A 131 6.10 3.72 -0.38
N ALA A 132 6.83 2.83 -1.03
CA ALA A 132 7.68 3.12 -2.20
C ALA A 132 6.95 3.91 -3.31
N PHE A 133 5.68 3.66 -3.55
CA PHE A 133 4.84 4.30 -4.57
C PHE A 133 3.55 4.91 -4.01
N LYS A 134 3.45 5.01 -2.67
CA LYS A 134 2.24 5.51 -2.01
C LYS A 134 1.78 6.84 -2.61
N GLY A 135 0.49 6.92 -2.94
CA GLY A 135 -0.13 8.14 -3.46
C GLY A 135 0.23 8.49 -4.91
N ASN A 136 0.92 7.61 -5.66
CA ASN A 136 1.26 7.91 -7.05
C ASN A 136 0.01 8.09 -7.91
N LYS A 137 -0.12 9.28 -8.52
CA LYS A 137 -1.28 9.66 -9.34
C LYS A 137 -1.08 9.43 -10.84
N LYS A 138 0.14 9.09 -11.30
CA LYS A 138 0.46 8.94 -12.72
C LYS A 138 0.48 7.49 -13.19
N MET A 139 0.94 6.58 -12.35
CA MET A 139 1.08 5.16 -12.69
C MET A 139 -0.27 4.49 -12.97
N THR A 140 -0.41 3.90 -14.15
CA THR A 140 -1.59 3.12 -14.57
C THR A 140 -1.32 1.61 -14.57
N SER A 141 -0.07 1.21 -14.75
CA SER A 141 0.33 -0.19 -14.71
C SER A 141 1.71 -0.38 -14.11
N VAL A 142 1.91 -1.52 -13.45
CA VAL A 142 3.21 -1.94 -12.94
C VAL A 142 3.50 -3.38 -13.30
N LEU A 143 4.72 -3.62 -13.82
CA LEU A 143 5.31 -4.92 -14.03
C LEU A 143 6.40 -5.13 -12.97
N ILE A 144 6.25 -6.14 -12.12
CA ILE A 144 7.16 -6.46 -11.02
C ILE A 144 8.06 -7.62 -11.44
N GLY A 145 9.37 -7.41 -11.34
CA GLY A 145 10.41 -8.35 -11.76
C GLY A 145 10.46 -9.65 -10.96
N GLY A 146 11.11 -10.64 -11.55
CA GLY A 146 11.05 -12.02 -11.09
C GLY A 146 11.73 -12.33 -9.76
N ASN A 147 12.65 -11.48 -9.30
CA ASN A 147 13.37 -11.71 -8.05
C ASN A 147 12.67 -11.10 -6.82
N VAL A 148 11.60 -10.31 -7.01
CA VAL A 148 10.88 -9.69 -5.89
C VAL A 148 10.20 -10.75 -5.04
N LYS A 149 10.56 -10.80 -3.75
CA LYS A 149 10.04 -11.71 -2.72
C LYS A 149 8.96 -11.04 -1.87
N LYS A 150 9.03 -9.71 -1.70
CA LYS A 150 8.13 -8.95 -0.81
C LYS A 150 7.65 -7.67 -1.46
N ILE A 151 6.34 -7.42 -1.36
CA ILE A 151 5.74 -6.11 -1.58
C ILE A 151 5.45 -5.51 -0.21
N GLY A 152 6.10 -4.40 0.10
CA GLY A 152 6.11 -3.77 1.40
C GLY A 152 4.77 -3.17 1.83
N ARG A 153 4.69 -2.78 3.10
CA ARG A 153 3.50 -2.13 3.67
C ARG A 153 3.18 -0.84 2.91
N SER A 154 1.92 -0.67 2.53
CA SER A 154 1.44 0.53 1.83
C SER A 154 2.21 0.87 0.54
N ALA A 155 2.94 -0.10 -0.06
CA ALA A 155 3.85 0.16 -1.18
C ALA A 155 3.18 0.86 -2.37
N PHE A 156 1.92 0.54 -2.66
CA PHE A 156 1.11 1.16 -3.71
C PHE A 156 -0.17 1.83 -3.17
N GLU A 157 -0.27 2.03 -1.84
CA GLU A 157 -1.48 2.60 -1.23
C GLU A 157 -1.89 3.91 -1.90
N ASN A 158 -3.18 4.01 -2.29
CA ASN A 158 -3.76 5.19 -2.95
C ASN A 158 -3.11 5.57 -4.30
N CYS A 159 -2.64 4.60 -5.06
CA CYS A 159 -2.27 4.80 -6.47
C CYS A 159 -3.55 4.93 -7.32
N LYS A 160 -4.16 6.13 -7.30
CA LYS A 160 -5.54 6.36 -7.78
C LYS A 160 -5.80 5.96 -9.24
N ASN A 161 -4.76 5.92 -10.08
CA ASN A 161 -4.88 5.56 -11.49
C ASN A 161 -4.34 4.16 -11.83
N LEU A 162 -3.84 3.41 -10.86
CA LEU A 162 -3.35 2.05 -11.07
C LEU A 162 -4.49 1.12 -11.44
N THR A 163 -4.43 0.52 -12.64
CA THR A 163 -5.43 -0.39 -13.19
C THR A 163 -4.93 -1.82 -13.31
N LYS A 164 -3.60 -2.01 -13.47
CA LYS A 164 -2.98 -3.31 -13.74
C LYS A 164 -1.70 -3.52 -12.95
N VAL A 165 -1.61 -4.69 -12.31
CA VAL A 165 -0.40 -5.18 -11.64
C VAL A 165 -0.04 -6.54 -12.22
N THR A 166 1.21 -6.73 -12.63
CA THR A 166 1.70 -8.02 -13.11
C THR A 166 2.97 -8.39 -12.38
N VAL A 167 2.99 -9.56 -11.74
CA VAL A 167 4.20 -10.14 -11.17
C VAL A 167 4.78 -11.15 -12.16
N ASN A 168 5.93 -10.81 -12.74
CA ASN A 168 6.61 -11.61 -13.76
C ASN A 168 7.69 -12.51 -13.14
N GLY A 169 7.33 -13.29 -12.14
CA GLY A 169 8.25 -14.21 -11.50
C GLY A 169 7.61 -15.10 -10.47
N SER A 170 8.37 -16.12 -10.05
CA SER A 170 7.88 -17.19 -9.16
C SER A 170 8.12 -16.89 -7.66
N LYS A 171 9.01 -15.93 -7.34
CA LYS A 171 9.60 -15.77 -6.00
C LYS A 171 8.81 -14.94 -5.02
N LEU A 172 7.70 -14.27 -5.44
CA LEU A 172 6.89 -13.47 -4.52
C LEU A 172 6.31 -14.34 -3.41
N GLN A 173 6.63 -13.98 -2.16
CA GLN A 173 6.22 -14.70 -0.95
C GLN A 173 5.22 -13.90 -0.11
N THR A 174 5.40 -12.58 -0.04
CA THR A 174 4.62 -11.73 0.87
C THR A 174 4.05 -10.51 0.18
N ILE A 175 2.76 -10.27 0.40
CA ILE A 175 2.09 -9.00 0.11
C ILE A 175 1.67 -8.42 1.46
N SER A 176 2.30 -7.32 1.85
CA SER A 176 2.17 -6.78 3.20
C SER A 176 0.88 -5.95 3.38
N LYS A 177 0.60 -5.58 4.64
CA LYS A 177 -0.58 -4.78 5.04
C LYS A 177 -0.71 -3.53 4.19
N ASN A 178 -1.92 -3.24 3.73
CA ASN A 178 -2.28 -2.06 2.92
C ASN A 178 -1.53 -1.93 1.58
N ALA A 179 -0.84 -2.95 1.09
CA ALA A 179 0.04 -2.83 -0.08
C ALA A 179 -0.63 -2.14 -1.30
N PHE A 180 -1.92 -2.40 -1.54
CA PHE A 180 -2.73 -1.82 -2.62
C PHE A 180 -4.03 -1.17 -2.09
N LYS A 181 -4.03 -0.76 -0.82
CA LYS A 181 -5.24 -0.16 -0.21
C LYS A 181 -5.62 1.14 -0.93
N GLY A 182 -6.92 1.26 -1.26
CA GLY A 182 -7.44 2.48 -1.87
C GLY A 182 -7.17 2.63 -3.37
N ASP A 183 -6.65 1.60 -4.05
CA ASP A 183 -6.43 1.60 -5.49
C ASP A 183 -7.76 1.32 -6.23
N LYS A 184 -8.67 2.29 -6.18
CA LYS A 184 -10.07 2.16 -6.62
C LYS A 184 -10.23 1.76 -8.10
N LYS A 185 -9.21 2.00 -8.94
CA LYS A 185 -9.21 1.62 -10.37
C LYS A 185 -8.51 0.29 -10.66
N LEU A 186 -7.93 -0.38 -9.65
CA LEU A 186 -7.20 -1.65 -9.84
C LEU A 186 -8.17 -2.79 -10.20
N LYS A 187 -8.16 -3.18 -11.47
CA LYS A 187 -9.05 -4.21 -12.04
C LYS A 187 -8.34 -5.52 -12.34
N ASN A 188 -7.06 -5.48 -12.68
CA ASN A 188 -6.32 -6.64 -13.16
C ASN A 188 -5.06 -6.89 -12.34
N ILE A 189 -5.00 -8.03 -11.68
CA ILE A 189 -3.81 -8.48 -10.95
C ILE A 189 -3.39 -9.83 -11.52
N SER A 190 -2.18 -9.93 -12.05
CA SER A 190 -1.65 -11.19 -12.56
C SER A 190 -0.54 -11.71 -11.66
N LEU A 191 -0.82 -12.84 -11.02
CA LEU A 191 0.12 -13.64 -10.23
C LEU A 191 0.35 -15.01 -10.91
N LYS A 192 0.08 -15.16 -12.21
CA LYS A 192 0.13 -16.45 -12.93
C LYS A 192 1.46 -17.17 -12.79
N LYS A 193 2.57 -16.43 -12.69
CA LYS A 193 3.92 -17.01 -12.55
C LYS A 193 4.37 -17.19 -11.10
N VAL A 194 3.58 -16.70 -10.13
CA VAL A 194 3.94 -16.77 -8.70
C VAL A 194 3.73 -18.19 -8.18
N LYS A 195 4.80 -18.83 -7.71
CA LYS A 195 4.75 -20.19 -7.16
C LYS A 195 4.91 -20.24 -5.64
N SER A 196 5.40 -19.17 -5.02
CA SER A 196 5.90 -19.13 -3.64
C SER A 196 5.10 -18.24 -2.69
N LEU A 197 3.87 -17.78 -3.05
CA LEU A 197 3.08 -16.91 -2.19
C LEU A 197 2.71 -17.64 -0.90
N LYS A 198 3.19 -17.10 0.24
CA LYS A 198 3.00 -17.65 1.59
C LYS A 198 2.09 -16.78 2.45
N LYS A 199 2.12 -15.45 2.24
CA LYS A 199 1.42 -14.51 3.10
C LYS A 199 0.80 -13.35 2.30
N VAL A 200 -0.46 -13.08 2.58
CA VAL A 200 -1.14 -11.83 2.22
C VAL A 200 -1.70 -11.26 3.51
N GLU A 201 -1.23 -10.07 3.89
CA GLU A 201 -1.60 -9.47 5.16
C GLU A 201 -2.96 -8.77 5.08
N LYS A 202 -3.56 -8.52 6.26
CA LYS A 202 -4.86 -7.87 6.40
C LYS A 202 -4.90 -6.54 5.65
N ALA A 203 -6.02 -6.28 4.97
CA ALA A 203 -6.27 -5.06 4.21
C ALA A 203 -5.30 -4.77 3.05
N ALA A 204 -4.48 -5.76 2.60
CA ALA A 204 -3.55 -5.57 1.49
C ALA A 204 -4.24 -5.02 0.22
N PHE A 205 -5.50 -5.36 0.00
CA PHE A 205 -6.34 -4.94 -1.14
C PHE A 205 -7.62 -4.22 -0.72
N LYS A 206 -7.68 -3.67 0.52
CA LYS A 206 -8.90 -2.96 0.98
C LYS A 206 -9.19 -1.75 0.08
N GLY A 207 -10.41 -1.67 -0.44
CA GLY A 207 -10.84 -0.54 -1.27
C GLY A 207 -10.31 -0.52 -2.70
N VAL A 208 -9.84 -1.67 -3.23
CA VAL A 208 -9.61 -1.84 -4.67
C VAL A 208 -10.94 -1.90 -5.44
N SER A 209 -10.89 -1.85 -6.76
CA SER A 209 -12.08 -1.93 -7.61
C SER A 209 -12.96 -3.14 -7.28
N LYS A 210 -14.29 -2.95 -7.19
CA LYS A 210 -15.26 -4.06 -7.10
C LYS A 210 -15.19 -5.02 -8.31
N LYS A 211 -14.66 -4.53 -9.45
CA LYS A 211 -14.45 -5.30 -10.70
C LYS A 211 -13.07 -5.97 -10.76
N VAL A 212 -12.31 -6.02 -9.65
CA VAL A 212 -10.98 -6.64 -9.63
C VAL A 212 -11.03 -8.11 -9.97
N THR A 213 -10.05 -8.55 -10.77
CA THR A 213 -9.80 -9.96 -11.09
C THR A 213 -8.34 -10.28 -10.79
N VAL A 214 -8.10 -11.37 -10.07
CA VAL A 214 -6.75 -11.86 -9.75
C VAL A 214 -6.51 -13.17 -10.46
N LYS A 215 -5.56 -13.19 -11.41
CA LYS A 215 -5.16 -14.41 -12.11
C LYS A 215 -4.00 -15.08 -11.36
N VAL A 216 -4.14 -16.38 -11.06
CA VAL A 216 -3.18 -17.19 -10.30
C VAL A 216 -2.83 -18.48 -11.04
N PRO A 217 -1.76 -19.21 -10.68
CA PRO A 217 -1.49 -20.52 -11.26
C PRO A 217 -2.65 -21.49 -10.99
N LYS A 218 -3.01 -22.30 -11.97
CA LYS A 218 -4.14 -23.26 -11.90
C LYS A 218 -4.04 -24.16 -10.64
N ASN A 219 -2.87 -24.76 -10.42
CA ASN A 219 -2.59 -25.64 -9.29
C ASN A 219 -2.50 -24.94 -7.91
N LYS A 220 -2.47 -23.62 -7.85
CA LYS A 220 -2.43 -22.83 -6.61
C LYS A 220 -3.74 -22.09 -6.32
N LYS A 221 -4.75 -22.19 -7.18
CA LYS A 221 -5.99 -21.41 -7.06
C LYS A 221 -6.65 -21.54 -5.69
N LYS A 222 -6.87 -22.76 -5.18
CA LYS A 222 -7.48 -23.00 -3.86
C LYS A 222 -6.70 -22.35 -2.72
N ALA A 223 -5.38 -22.57 -2.69
CA ALA A 223 -4.50 -22.02 -1.65
C ALA A 223 -4.41 -20.49 -1.71
N TYR A 224 -4.21 -19.93 -2.92
CA TYR A 224 -4.07 -18.47 -3.06
C TYR A 224 -5.39 -17.72 -2.87
N SER A 225 -6.54 -18.33 -3.17
CA SER A 225 -7.85 -17.75 -2.85
C SER A 225 -7.99 -17.52 -1.35
N LYS A 226 -7.58 -18.49 -0.51
CA LYS A 226 -7.60 -18.35 0.96
C LYS A 226 -6.68 -17.20 1.44
N LEU A 227 -5.48 -17.10 0.87
CA LEU A 227 -4.53 -16.03 1.22
C LEU A 227 -5.03 -14.65 0.77
N LEU A 228 -5.54 -14.54 -0.45
CA LEU A 228 -6.04 -13.30 -1.03
C LEU A 228 -7.30 -12.80 -0.31
N ALA A 229 -8.15 -13.71 0.18
CA ALA A 229 -9.32 -13.37 0.99
C ALA A 229 -8.93 -12.66 2.29
N LYS A 230 -7.86 -13.11 2.97
CA LYS A 230 -7.30 -12.41 4.15
C LYS A 230 -6.89 -10.97 3.82
N GLY A 231 -6.44 -10.72 2.60
CA GLY A 231 -6.06 -9.40 2.11
C GLY A 231 -7.22 -8.54 1.61
N GLY A 232 -8.44 -9.08 1.52
CA GLY A 232 -9.62 -8.35 1.07
C GLY A 232 -10.05 -8.61 -0.37
N ILE A 233 -9.58 -9.70 -1.02
CA ILE A 233 -10.07 -10.15 -2.35
C ILE A 233 -11.07 -11.28 -2.16
N ALA A 234 -12.32 -11.09 -2.56
CA ALA A 234 -13.34 -12.14 -2.53
C ALA A 234 -12.93 -13.34 -3.40
N ALA A 235 -13.21 -14.56 -2.95
CA ALA A 235 -12.84 -15.81 -3.63
C ALA A 235 -13.32 -15.85 -5.08
N GLY A 236 -14.54 -15.37 -5.35
CA GLY A 236 -15.14 -15.29 -6.69
C GLY A 236 -14.40 -14.34 -7.66
N LYS A 237 -13.42 -13.59 -7.21
CA LYS A 237 -12.57 -12.72 -8.06
C LYS A 237 -11.26 -13.39 -8.47
N VAL A 238 -10.94 -14.58 -7.94
CA VAL A 238 -9.71 -15.32 -8.25
C VAL A 238 -9.96 -16.28 -9.41
N ARG A 239 -9.14 -16.16 -10.45
CA ARG A 239 -9.19 -16.98 -11.67
C ARG A 239 -7.87 -17.73 -11.86
N SER A 240 -7.88 -18.80 -12.57
CA SER A 240 -6.68 -19.53 -13.02
C SER A 240 -6.36 -19.22 -14.47
#